data_279786238485313c80911bfdbd51afdb
#
_entry.id   279786238485313c80911bfdbd51afdb
#
_cell.length_a   1.000
_cell.length_b   1.000
_cell.length_c   1.000
_cell.angle_alpha   90.00
_cell.angle_beta   90.00
_cell.angle_gamma   90.00
#
_symmetry.space_group_name_H-M   'P 1'
#
loop_
_entity.id
_entity.type
_entity.pdbx_description
1 polymer ?
#
loop_
_entity_poly.entity_id
_entity_poly.type
_entity_poly.pdbx_seq_one_letter_code
_entity_poly.pdbx_strand_id
1 'polypeptide(L)'
;MANTGKTQLLITWVASPDKVSEIDRIVESHGSFMAKTHDRNGSHALVSYDLSKGPELENPLDPSSKSTGNTRYVLSEVYTSPEGIENHWRQSQESWSDFGAMVEMLSSCETQTLHGGSIAESLW
;
A
#
# COMPACT_ATOMS: atom_id res chain seq x y z
N MET A 1 -20.29 -2.24 7.36
CA MET A 1 -20.88 -3.44 6.74
C MET A 1 -19.94 -4.00 5.70
N ALA A 2 -19.85 -3.43 4.52
CA ALA A 2 -19.12 -3.99 3.38
C ALA A 2 -17.82 -4.71 3.73
N ASN A 3 -16.85 -4.02 4.32
CA ASN A 3 -15.56 -4.61 4.67
C ASN A 3 -15.32 -4.69 6.18
N THR A 4 -16.34 -4.41 6.99
CA THR A 4 -16.22 -4.49 8.46
C THR A 4 -15.75 -5.89 8.87
N GLY A 5 -14.75 -5.96 9.71
CA GLY A 5 -14.16 -7.21 10.16
C GLY A 5 -13.09 -7.79 9.26
N LYS A 6 -12.95 -7.29 8.03
CA LYS A 6 -11.85 -7.69 7.15
C LYS A 6 -10.55 -7.06 7.60
N THR A 7 -9.47 -7.50 7.02
CA THR A 7 -8.11 -7.14 7.44
C THR A 7 -7.48 -6.19 6.44
N GLN A 8 -6.89 -5.11 6.95
CA GLN A 8 -6.25 -4.09 6.10
C GLN A 8 -4.75 -4.05 6.32
N LEU A 9 -4.03 -3.95 5.23
CA LEU A 9 -2.63 -3.55 5.20
C LEU A 9 -2.57 -2.17 4.54
N LEU A 10 -2.12 -1.17 5.30
CA LEU A 10 -1.94 0.17 4.76
C LEU A 10 -0.49 0.58 4.96
N ILE A 11 0.14 1.02 3.89
CA ILE A 11 1.50 1.55 3.92
C ILE A 11 1.46 2.95 3.33
N THR A 12 1.96 3.94 4.05
CA THR A 12 2.08 5.30 3.53
C THR A 12 3.52 5.77 3.66
N TRP A 13 4.01 6.51 2.65
CA TRP A 13 5.37 7.03 2.67
C TRP A 13 5.44 8.34 1.90
N VAL A 14 6.50 9.10 2.20
CA VAL A 14 6.77 10.39 1.58
C VAL A 14 8.07 10.29 0.79
N ALA A 15 8.05 10.75 -0.44
CA ALA A 15 9.19 10.71 -1.35
C ALA A 15 9.59 12.11 -1.80
N SER A 16 10.89 12.37 -1.83
CA SER A 16 11.43 13.58 -2.46
C SER A 16 11.28 13.50 -3.98
N PRO A 17 11.29 14.67 -4.69
CA PRO A 17 11.05 14.69 -6.14
C PRO A 17 11.97 13.78 -6.95
N ASP A 18 13.22 13.64 -6.55
CA ASP A 18 14.21 12.82 -7.23
C ASP A 18 13.92 11.31 -7.18
N LYS A 19 13.07 10.87 -6.25
CA LYS A 19 12.75 9.46 -6.07
C LYS A 19 11.46 9.05 -6.77
N VAL A 20 10.63 9.99 -7.19
CA VAL A 20 9.28 9.71 -7.68
C VAL A 20 9.27 8.76 -8.88
N SER A 21 10.15 8.99 -9.86
CA SER A 21 10.19 8.18 -11.07
C SER A 21 10.45 6.70 -10.79
N GLU A 22 11.43 6.40 -9.94
CA GLU A 22 11.74 5.01 -9.57
C GLU A 22 10.65 4.38 -8.71
N ILE A 23 10.07 5.16 -7.81
CA ILE A 23 8.95 4.68 -6.99
C ILE A 23 7.75 4.34 -7.86
N ASP A 24 7.42 5.19 -8.82
CA ASP A 24 6.31 4.92 -9.75
C ASP A 24 6.54 3.62 -10.52
N ARG A 25 7.78 3.34 -10.92
CA ARG A 25 8.14 2.07 -11.56
C ARG A 25 7.90 0.89 -10.62
N ILE A 26 8.35 1.00 -9.37
CA ILE A 26 8.22 -0.08 -8.37
C ILE A 26 6.75 -0.37 -8.08
N VAL A 27 5.93 0.66 -7.87
CA VAL A 27 4.52 0.45 -7.53
C VAL A 27 3.71 -0.08 -8.71
N GLU A 28 4.07 0.30 -9.94
CA GLU A 28 3.45 -0.30 -11.12
C GLU A 28 3.79 -1.78 -11.23
N SER A 29 5.04 -2.13 -11.00
CA SER A 29 5.48 -3.53 -10.93
C SER A 29 4.73 -4.31 -9.86
N HIS A 30 4.53 -3.71 -8.68
CA HIS A 30 3.78 -4.32 -7.59
C HIS A 30 2.34 -4.61 -7.98
N GLY A 31 1.65 -3.65 -8.56
CA GLY A 31 0.26 -3.81 -9.01
C GLY A 31 0.13 -4.94 -10.03
N SER A 32 1.05 -5.03 -10.98
CA SER A 32 1.06 -6.10 -11.99
C SER A 32 1.28 -7.46 -11.34
N PHE A 33 2.20 -7.57 -10.40
CA PHE A 33 2.45 -8.80 -9.66
C PHE A 33 1.21 -9.23 -8.88
N MET A 34 0.60 -8.30 -8.15
CA MET A 34 -0.59 -8.57 -7.35
C MET A 34 -1.74 -9.09 -8.21
N ALA A 35 -1.98 -8.45 -9.36
CA ALA A 35 -3.06 -8.85 -10.26
C ALA A 35 -2.90 -10.27 -10.80
N LYS A 36 -1.64 -10.71 -10.97
CA LYS A 36 -1.34 -12.03 -11.53
C LYS A 36 -1.33 -13.15 -10.50
N THR A 37 -1.10 -12.85 -9.23
CA THR A 37 -0.76 -13.88 -8.25
C THR A 37 -1.74 -14.01 -7.09
N HIS A 38 -2.49 -12.94 -6.77
CA HIS A 38 -3.35 -12.94 -5.58
C HIS A 38 -4.75 -13.42 -5.91
N ASP A 39 -5.29 -14.26 -5.01
CA ASP A 39 -6.65 -14.78 -5.15
C ASP A 39 -7.67 -13.64 -5.01
N ARG A 40 -8.75 -13.74 -5.77
CA ARG A 40 -9.88 -12.82 -5.67
C ARG A 40 -11.00 -13.40 -4.79
N ASN A 41 -10.91 -14.67 -4.45
CA ASN A 41 -11.92 -15.39 -3.67
C ASN A 41 -11.23 -16.31 -2.66
N GLY A 42 -11.95 -16.68 -1.62
CA GLY A 42 -11.45 -17.61 -0.60
C GLY A 42 -10.83 -16.91 0.59
N SER A 43 -10.21 -17.70 1.46
CA SER A 43 -9.68 -17.22 2.75
C SER A 43 -8.47 -16.30 2.63
N HIS A 44 -7.73 -16.37 1.51
CA HIS A 44 -6.56 -15.52 1.25
C HIS A 44 -6.90 -14.36 0.30
N ALA A 45 -8.16 -14.14 -0.01
CA ALA A 45 -8.56 -13.20 -1.04
C ALA A 45 -8.10 -11.78 -0.76
N LEU A 46 -7.55 -11.17 -1.80
CA LEU A 46 -7.34 -9.73 -1.88
C LEU A 46 -8.64 -9.11 -2.37
N VAL A 47 -9.33 -8.43 -1.47
CA VAL A 47 -10.66 -7.86 -1.74
C VAL A 47 -10.55 -6.56 -2.52
N SER A 48 -9.59 -5.72 -2.14
CA SER A 48 -9.34 -4.46 -2.82
C SER A 48 -7.86 -4.09 -2.74
N TYR A 49 -7.43 -3.34 -3.74
CA TYR A 49 -6.05 -2.88 -3.86
C TYR A 49 -6.08 -1.50 -4.48
N ASP A 50 -5.58 -0.51 -3.77
CA ASP A 50 -5.52 0.86 -4.26
C ASP A 50 -4.19 1.49 -3.91
N LEU A 51 -3.59 2.12 -4.90
CA LEU A 51 -2.42 2.97 -4.70
C LEU A 51 -2.80 4.39 -5.09
N SER A 52 -2.63 5.30 -4.15
CA SER A 52 -2.90 6.72 -4.35
C SER A 52 -1.65 7.53 -4.12
N LYS A 53 -1.52 8.65 -4.81
CA LYS A 53 -0.45 9.60 -4.55
C LYS A 53 -0.94 11.03 -4.72
N GLY A 54 -0.30 11.93 -3.99
CA GLY A 54 -0.60 13.35 -4.05
C GLY A 54 0.47 14.17 -3.36
N PRO A 55 0.35 15.49 -3.39
CA PRO A 55 1.34 16.34 -2.73
C PRO A 55 1.28 16.19 -1.21
N GLU A 56 2.46 16.14 -0.58
CA GLU A 56 2.54 16.31 0.86
C GLU A 56 2.26 17.78 1.20
N LEU A 57 1.36 18.03 2.12
CA LEU A 57 1.04 19.39 2.56
C LEU A 57 1.86 19.79 3.78
N GLU A 58 2.27 21.06 3.86
CA GLU A 58 2.97 21.60 5.02
C GLU A 58 2.11 21.46 6.29
N ASN A 59 0.81 21.70 6.16
CA ASN A 59 -0.16 21.49 7.23
C ASN A 59 -1.15 20.40 6.77
N PRO A 60 -1.04 19.17 7.31
CA PRO A 60 -1.90 18.07 6.87
C PRO A 60 -3.39 18.27 7.13
N LEU A 61 -3.75 19.18 8.01
CA LEU A 61 -5.15 19.47 8.34
C LEU A 61 -5.75 20.60 7.53
N ASP A 62 -4.93 21.29 6.71
CA ASP A 62 -5.37 22.40 5.89
C ASP A 62 -5.19 22.05 4.40
N PRO A 63 -6.28 21.70 3.70
CA PRO A 63 -6.20 21.31 2.30
C PRO A 63 -5.74 22.43 1.36
N SER A 64 -5.76 23.68 1.82
CA SER A 64 -5.25 24.84 1.07
C SER A 64 -3.80 25.19 1.43
N SER A 65 -3.19 24.45 2.34
CA SER A 65 -1.79 24.61 2.69
C SER A 65 -0.87 24.37 1.50
N LYS A 66 0.31 24.98 1.52
CA LYS A 66 1.31 24.76 0.48
C LYS A 66 1.82 23.33 0.51
N SER A 67 2.21 22.84 -0.67
CA SER A 67 2.96 21.59 -0.78
C SER A 67 4.39 21.77 -0.28
N THR A 68 4.93 20.73 0.35
CA THR A 68 6.36 20.69 0.73
C THR A 68 7.27 20.48 -0.48
N GLY A 69 6.71 20.08 -1.63
CA GLY A 69 7.45 19.63 -2.79
C GLY A 69 7.61 18.12 -2.85
N ASN A 70 7.32 17.42 -1.77
CA ASN A 70 7.37 15.96 -1.72
C ASN A 70 6.02 15.34 -2.13
N THR A 71 6.07 14.06 -2.45
CA THR A 71 4.87 13.28 -2.81
C THR A 71 4.58 12.28 -1.71
N ARG A 72 3.32 12.23 -1.27
CA ARG A 72 2.83 11.18 -0.37
C ARG A 72 2.17 10.08 -1.18
N TYR A 73 2.54 8.85 -0.86
CA TYR A 73 1.93 7.64 -1.42
C TYR A 73 1.14 6.92 -0.34
N VAL A 74 0.03 6.32 -0.73
CA VAL A 74 -0.78 5.47 0.15
C VAL A 74 -1.12 4.21 -0.61
N LEU A 75 -0.65 3.08 -0.07
CA LEU A 75 -1.02 1.74 -0.55
C LEU A 75 -2.01 1.16 0.43
N SER A 76 -3.20 0.81 -0.04
CA SER A 76 -4.23 0.18 0.78
C SER A 76 -4.62 -1.15 0.17
N GLU A 77 -4.47 -2.21 0.94
CA GLU A 77 -4.86 -3.57 0.56
C GLU A 77 -5.83 -4.10 1.60
N VAL A 78 -6.94 -4.65 1.14
CA VAL A 78 -7.92 -5.27 2.04
C VAL A 78 -8.01 -6.75 1.72
N TYR A 79 -7.87 -7.57 2.75
CA TYR A 79 -7.92 -9.03 2.66
C TYR A 79 -9.10 -9.56 3.45
N THR A 80 -9.61 -10.71 3.02
CA THR A 80 -10.69 -11.39 3.74
C THR A 80 -10.30 -11.71 5.19
N SER A 81 -9.02 -12.06 5.41
CA SER A 81 -8.52 -12.50 6.72
C SER A 81 -7.03 -12.17 6.88
N PRO A 82 -6.50 -12.25 8.12
CA PRO A 82 -5.06 -12.08 8.35
C PRO A 82 -4.16 -13.03 7.57
N GLU A 83 -4.65 -14.24 7.28
CA GLU A 83 -3.90 -15.23 6.50
C GLU A 83 -3.60 -14.72 5.09
N GLY A 84 -4.46 -13.85 4.55
CA GLY A 84 -4.23 -13.22 3.26
C GLY A 84 -2.97 -12.36 3.25
N ILE A 85 -2.72 -11.64 4.34
CA ILE A 85 -1.50 -10.82 4.46
C ILE A 85 -0.26 -11.71 4.58
N GLU A 86 -0.33 -12.76 5.37
CA GLU A 86 0.79 -13.72 5.49
C GLU A 86 1.13 -14.34 4.14
N ASN A 87 0.11 -14.74 3.40
CA ASN A 87 0.25 -15.27 2.05
C ASN A 87 0.86 -14.25 1.10
N HIS A 88 0.41 -12.99 1.19
CA HIS A 88 0.93 -11.88 0.39
C HIS A 88 2.44 -11.71 0.60
N TRP A 89 2.91 -11.63 1.84
CA TRP A 89 4.32 -11.46 2.12
C TRP A 89 5.15 -12.64 1.63
N ARG A 90 4.66 -13.86 1.84
CA ARG A 90 5.35 -15.06 1.37
C ARG A 90 5.49 -15.07 -0.15
N GLN A 91 4.41 -14.83 -0.88
CA GLN A 91 4.45 -14.77 -2.35
C GLN A 91 5.37 -13.67 -2.85
N SER A 92 5.32 -12.50 -2.22
CA SER A 92 6.14 -11.36 -2.62
C SER A 92 7.62 -11.67 -2.45
N GLN A 93 8.02 -12.25 -1.32
CA GLN A 93 9.41 -12.63 -1.07
C GLN A 93 9.89 -13.70 -2.04
N GLU A 94 9.06 -14.68 -2.33
CA GLU A 94 9.46 -15.85 -3.12
C GLU A 94 9.44 -15.57 -4.62
N SER A 95 8.55 -14.72 -5.10
CA SER A 95 8.24 -14.67 -6.53
C SER A 95 8.27 -13.29 -7.18
N TRP A 96 8.29 -12.21 -6.40
CA TRP A 96 8.31 -10.87 -6.98
C TRP A 96 9.73 -10.33 -7.09
N SER A 97 10.19 -10.11 -8.34
CA SER A 97 11.56 -9.71 -8.61
C SER A 97 11.94 -8.34 -8.03
N ASP A 98 10.98 -7.45 -7.83
CA ASP A 98 11.23 -6.11 -7.27
C ASP A 98 11.00 -6.03 -5.75
N PHE A 99 10.84 -7.17 -5.09
CA PHE A 99 10.61 -7.16 -3.64
C PHE A 99 11.72 -6.42 -2.89
N GLY A 100 12.97 -6.72 -3.21
CA GLY A 100 14.12 -6.05 -2.58
C GLY A 100 14.14 -4.55 -2.84
N ALA A 101 13.80 -4.13 -4.06
CA ALA A 101 13.71 -2.71 -4.41
C ALA A 101 12.63 -1.99 -3.61
N MET A 102 11.49 -2.64 -3.40
CA MET A 102 10.40 -2.09 -2.59
C MET A 102 10.82 -1.91 -1.13
N VAL A 103 11.44 -2.93 -0.54
CA VAL A 103 11.91 -2.87 0.84
C VAL A 103 12.94 -1.76 1.02
N GLU A 104 13.89 -1.65 0.11
CA GLU A 104 14.90 -0.61 0.15
C GLU A 104 14.29 0.78 0.03
N MET A 105 13.35 0.95 -0.89
CA MET A 105 12.63 2.20 -1.09
C MET A 105 11.88 2.62 0.18
N LEU A 106 11.09 1.70 0.76
CA LEU A 106 10.32 1.99 1.97
C LEU A 106 11.26 2.31 3.16
N SER A 107 12.40 1.65 3.23
CA SER A 107 13.39 1.91 4.29
C SER A 107 14.06 3.27 4.15
N SER A 108 14.14 3.81 2.95
CA SER A 108 14.77 5.11 2.67
C SER A 108 13.81 6.29 2.75
N CYS A 109 12.52 6.03 2.87
CA CYS A 109 11.48 7.06 2.97
C CYS A 109 10.92 7.15 4.39
N GLU A 110 10.21 8.24 4.67
CA GLU A 110 9.42 8.34 5.88
C GLU A 110 8.18 7.47 5.70
N THR A 111 8.18 6.30 6.31
CA THR A 111 7.18 5.25 6.10
C THR A 111 6.44 4.92 7.38
N GLN A 112 5.13 4.76 7.28
CA GLN A 112 4.26 4.31 8.37
C GLN A 112 3.35 3.20 7.85
N THR A 113 2.99 2.27 8.73
CA THR A 113 2.14 1.14 8.35
C THR A 113 1.05 0.91 9.38
N LEU A 114 -0.12 0.46 8.88
CA LEU A 114 -1.07 -0.30 9.67
C LEU A 114 -1.00 -1.73 9.11
N HIS A 115 -0.35 -2.61 9.84
CA HIS A 115 -0.09 -3.97 9.36
C HIS A 115 -1.08 -4.96 9.97
N GLY A 116 -2.12 -5.29 9.21
CA GLY A 116 -3.11 -6.25 9.67
C GLY A 116 -4.18 -5.66 10.57
N GLY A 117 -4.53 -4.40 10.37
CA GLY A 117 -5.60 -3.76 11.11
C GLY A 117 -6.96 -4.39 10.79
N SER A 118 -7.81 -4.55 11.79
CA SER A 118 -9.20 -4.95 11.58
C SER A 118 -10.02 -3.73 11.21
N ILE A 119 -10.78 -3.83 10.12
CA ILE A 119 -11.64 -2.72 9.68
C ILE A 119 -12.82 -2.61 10.64
N ALA A 120 -12.84 -1.53 11.43
CA ALA A 120 -13.83 -1.34 12.48
C ALA A 120 -15.18 -0.87 11.94
N GLU A 121 -15.15 -0.01 10.93
CA GLU A 121 -16.35 0.52 10.27
C GLU A 121 -16.15 0.56 8.77
N SER A 122 -17.14 0.15 8.03
CA SER A 122 -17.17 0.22 6.57
C SER A 122 -18.60 0.44 6.13
N LEU A 123 -18.83 1.45 5.31
CA LEU A 123 -20.16 1.81 4.84
C LEU A 123 -20.50 1.08 3.53
N TRP A 124 -21.79 0.82 3.33
CA TRP A 124 -22.35 0.14 2.13
C TRP A 124 -21.76 -1.25 1.95
#